data_e697db1a8f4f8e4e68572c3408515092
#
_entry.id   e697db1a8f4f8e4e68572c3408515092
#
_cell.length_a   1.000
_cell.length_b   1.000
_cell.length_c   1.000
_cell.angle_alpha   90.00
_cell.angle_beta   90.00
_cell.angle_gamma   90.00
#
_symmetry.space_group_name_H-M   'P 1'
#
loop_
_entity.id
_entity.type
_entity.pdbx_description
1 polymer ?
#
loop_
_entity_poly.entity_id
_entity_poly.type
_entity_poly.pdbx_seq_one_letter_code
_entity_poly.pdbx_strand_id
1 'polypeptide(L)'
;MPGSSQGQSPLSVERNREFFARDVYGHNADRLDSHVRIRAAVTAELAGTGRLLDVGNGGVFEYDPAVAEQVLACDLFLDESMSPEYPDNVTIARGDALDLHEELGTHDVVLEAFLYHHLTGRRASDSVDNIRRAIGQAKGRLEPGGRLVVVESCIPAALYPLERALYPPLQLLARTRLLGGHPATLQLPIALLRRLIAEQLTIEKSVRIPLGRWVTQFGRPFPAALTPVRAHLIVARKAS
;
A
#
# COMPACT_ATOMS: atom_id res chain seq x y z
N MET A 1 -9.16 -0.48 24.83
CA MET A 1 -10.22 -0.13 23.88
C MET A 1 -9.61 -0.20 22.50
N PRO A 2 -10.08 -1.02 21.52
CA PRO A 2 -9.55 -0.99 20.17
C PRO A 2 -9.87 0.38 19.57
N GLY A 3 -8.83 1.11 19.15
CA GLY A 3 -8.97 2.41 18.51
C GLY A 3 -9.87 2.30 17.29
N SER A 4 -10.94 3.10 17.25
CA SER A 4 -11.79 3.22 16.09
C SER A 4 -10.96 3.85 14.97
N SER A 5 -10.67 3.11 13.90
CA SER A 5 -10.08 3.64 12.67
C SER A 5 -11.00 4.76 12.15
N GLN A 6 -10.64 6.01 12.45
CA GLN A 6 -11.40 7.17 12.03
C GLN A 6 -11.26 7.32 10.51
N GLY A 7 -12.25 6.85 9.76
CA GLY A 7 -12.31 7.03 8.31
C GLY A 7 -12.60 5.77 7.51
N GLN A 8 -12.17 4.59 7.94
CA GLN A 8 -12.55 3.34 7.29
C GLN A 8 -13.86 2.79 7.86
N SER A 9 -14.62 2.11 7.00
CA SER A 9 -15.80 1.35 7.47
C SER A 9 -15.30 0.16 8.32
N PRO A 10 -15.87 -0.11 9.52
CA PRO A 10 -15.52 -1.28 10.34
C PRO A 10 -15.57 -2.60 9.56
N LEU A 11 -16.51 -2.73 8.62
CA LEU A 11 -16.64 -3.89 7.72
C LEU A 11 -15.49 -3.97 6.71
N SER A 12 -14.91 -2.85 6.30
CA SER A 12 -13.75 -2.82 5.40
C SER A 12 -12.49 -3.33 6.13
N VAL A 13 -12.29 -2.89 7.35
CA VAL A 13 -11.16 -3.31 8.21
C VAL A 13 -11.21 -4.81 8.49
N GLU A 14 -12.39 -5.34 8.91
CA GLU A 14 -12.54 -6.77 9.21
C GLU A 14 -12.28 -7.65 7.99
N ARG A 15 -12.69 -7.22 6.81
CA ARG A 15 -12.47 -7.96 5.57
C ARG A 15 -11.04 -7.91 5.07
N ASN A 16 -10.37 -6.78 5.22
CA ASN A 16 -8.94 -6.70 4.98
C ASN A 16 -8.22 -7.72 5.88
N ARG A 17 -8.57 -7.78 7.18
CA ARG A 17 -8.02 -8.77 8.11
C ARG A 17 -8.27 -10.21 7.63
N GLU A 18 -9.51 -10.58 7.31
CA GLU A 18 -9.84 -11.94 6.84
C GLU A 18 -9.13 -12.30 5.53
N PHE A 19 -8.92 -11.34 4.66
CA PHE A 19 -8.26 -11.54 3.37
C PHE A 19 -6.76 -11.75 3.54
N PHE A 20 -6.08 -10.88 4.28
CA PHE A 20 -4.63 -10.97 4.49
C PHE A 20 -4.25 -12.15 5.39
N ALA A 21 -5.10 -12.55 6.35
CA ALA A 21 -4.88 -13.75 7.17
C ALA A 21 -4.90 -15.07 6.38
N ARG A 22 -5.35 -15.08 5.12
CA ARG A 22 -5.43 -16.30 4.29
C ARG A 22 -4.19 -16.62 3.48
N ASP A 23 -3.10 -15.90 3.65
CA ASP A 23 -1.84 -16.09 2.90
C ASP A 23 -1.99 -16.17 1.37
N VAL A 24 -2.97 -15.43 0.84
CA VAL A 24 -3.28 -15.46 -0.61
C VAL A 24 -2.12 -14.86 -1.43
N TYR A 25 -1.33 -13.99 -0.84
CA TYR A 25 -0.22 -13.31 -1.52
C TYR A 25 1.12 -14.04 -1.38
N GLY A 26 1.45 -14.62 -0.22
CA GLY A 26 2.74 -15.26 0.01
C GLY A 26 3.06 -16.37 -0.99
N HIS A 27 2.08 -17.21 -1.31
CA HIS A 27 2.26 -18.31 -2.27
C HIS A 27 2.43 -17.88 -3.73
N ASN A 28 2.01 -16.69 -4.11
CA ASN A 28 2.07 -16.18 -5.49
C ASN A 28 3.16 -15.13 -5.70
N ALA A 29 3.62 -14.48 -4.63
CA ALA A 29 4.58 -13.38 -4.73
C ALA A 29 5.87 -13.77 -5.46
N ASP A 30 6.40 -14.96 -5.17
CA ASP A 30 7.67 -15.41 -5.77
C ASP A 30 7.50 -16.05 -7.16
N ARG A 31 6.28 -16.30 -7.63
CA ARG A 31 6.00 -17.02 -8.89
C ARG A 31 5.59 -16.13 -10.04
N LEU A 32 5.17 -14.88 -9.78
CA LEU A 32 4.67 -14.00 -10.82
C LEU A 32 5.72 -12.96 -11.22
N ASP A 33 5.94 -12.81 -12.51
CA ASP A 33 6.87 -11.82 -13.07
C ASP A 33 6.65 -10.41 -12.52
N SER A 34 5.40 -10.04 -12.22
CA SER A 34 5.05 -8.72 -11.68
C SER A 34 5.64 -8.49 -10.30
N HIS A 35 5.55 -9.45 -9.39
CA HIS A 35 6.10 -9.32 -8.03
C HIS A 35 7.62 -9.27 -8.05
N VAL A 36 8.27 -10.11 -8.87
CA VAL A 36 9.74 -10.07 -9.04
C VAL A 36 10.21 -8.70 -9.51
N ARG A 37 9.52 -8.10 -10.49
CA ARG A 37 9.86 -6.78 -11.04
C ARG A 37 9.57 -5.65 -10.06
N ILE A 38 8.46 -5.72 -9.33
CA ILE A 38 8.10 -4.75 -8.29
C ILE A 38 9.15 -4.81 -7.19
N ARG A 39 9.44 -6.00 -6.65
CA ARG A 39 10.45 -6.21 -5.63
C ARG A 39 11.81 -5.66 -6.05
N ALA A 40 12.27 -5.95 -7.25
CA ALA A 40 13.53 -5.41 -7.75
C ALA A 40 13.54 -3.88 -7.84
N ALA A 41 12.44 -3.26 -8.29
CA ALA A 41 12.33 -1.81 -8.39
C ALA A 41 12.30 -1.13 -7.02
N VAL A 42 11.58 -1.69 -6.04
CA VAL A 42 11.52 -1.17 -4.67
C VAL A 42 12.85 -1.37 -3.96
N THR A 43 13.43 -2.57 -4.02
CA THR A 43 14.76 -2.87 -3.47
C THR A 43 15.83 -1.88 -3.95
N ALA A 44 15.85 -1.60 -5.27
CA ALA A 44 16.80 -0.64 -5.84
C ALA A 44 16.56 0.80 -5.34
N GLU A 45 15.32 1.18 -5.06
CA GLU A 45 14.98 2.52 -4.55
C GLU A 45 15.34 2.67 -3.05
N LEU A 46 15.25 1.58 -2.30
CA LEU A 46 15.52 1.56 -0.86
C LEU A 46 16.99 1.31 -0.53
N ALA A 47 17.85 1.01 -1.51
CA ALA A 47 19.25 0.69 -1.28
C ALA A 47 19.99 1.81 -0.51
N GLY A 48 20.65 1.44 0.60
CA GLY A 48 21.38 2.37 1.44
C GLY A 48 20.51 3.21 2.38
N THR A 49 19.25 2.82 2.61
CA THR A 49 18.39 3.44 3.61
C THR A 49 18.89 3.07 5.02
N GLY A 50 19.01 4.05 5.91
CA GLY A 50 19.29 3.80 7.33
C GLY A 50 18.03 3.26 8.03
N ARG A 51 17.06 4.13 8.32
CA ARG A 51 15.80 3.77 8.99
C ARG A 51 14.62 3.80 8.01
N LEU A 52 13.97 2.67 7.84
CA LEU A 52 12.79 2.48 7.00
C LEU A 52 11.55 2.23 7.87
N LEU A 53 10.48 2.98 7.64
CA LEU A 53 9.14 2.64 8.10
C LEU A 53 8.34 2.07 6.93
N ASP A 54 7.92 0.82 7.03
CA ASP A 54 7.11 0.12 6.02
C ASP A 54 5.66 0.04 6.51
N VAL A 55 4.78 0.85 5.95
CA VAL A 55 3.39 1.03 6.38
C VAL A 55 2.45 0.22 5.51
N GLY A 56 1.61 -0.59 6.15
CA GLY A 56 0.67 -1.47 5.46
C GLY A 56 1.35 -2.71 4.88
N ASN A 57 2.40 -3.19 5.54
CA ASN A 57 3.22 -4.32 5.11
C ASN A 57 2.43 -5.63 4.97
N GLY A 58 1.40 -5.85 5.82
CA GLY A 58 0.59 -7.07 5.79
C GLY A 58 1.38 -8.36 6.04
N GLY A 59 2.63 -8.29 6.51
CA GLY A 59 3.51 -9.45 6.73
C GLY A 59 4.26 -9.90 5.49
N VAL A 60 4.19 -9.16 4.37
CA VAL A 60 4.86 -9.50 3.10
C VAL A 60 5.74 -8.34 2.64
N PHE A 61 7.04 -8.58 2.45
CA PHE A 61 7.96 -7.57 1.97
C PHE A 61 7.99 -7.54 0.43
N GLU A 62 7.59 -6.42 -0.16
CA GLU A 62 7.72 -6.15 -1.60
C GLU A 62 9.12 -5.64 -1.98
N TYR A 63 10.14 -5.95 -1.15
CA TYR A 63 11.55 -5.62 -1.31
C TYR A 63 12.42 -6.61 -0.53
N ASP A 64 13.73 -6.49 -0.64
CA ASP A 64 14.69 -7.20 0.21
C ASP A 64 14.94 -6.37 1.48
N PRO A 65 14.52 -6.81 2.68
CA PRO A 65 14.72 -6.04 3.91
C PRO A 65 16.20 -5.76 4.24
N ALA A 66 17.12 -6.56 3.73
CA ALA A 66 18.56 -6.37 3.96
C ALA A 66 19.14 -5.08 3.34
N VAL A 67 18.37 -4.37 2.49
CA VAL A 67 18.83 -3.10 1.87
C VAL A 67 18.75 -1.90 2.80
N ALA A 68 18.06 -2.01 3.93
CA ALA A 68 17.97 -1.00 4.98
C ALA A 68 18.71 -1.45 6.24
N GLU A 69 19.28 -0.51 7.01
CA GLU A 69 19.93 -0.85 8.28
C GLU A 69 18.91 -1.29 9.35
N GLN A 70 17.77 -0.61 9.39
CA GLN A 70 16.65 -0.91 10.29
C GLN A 70 15.33 -0.77 9.55
N VAL A 71 14.45 -1.73 9.74
CA VAL A 71 13.09 -1.75 9.20
C VAL A 71 12.09 -1.83 10.34
N LEU A 72 11.16 -0.89 10.40
CA LEU A 72 9.98 -0.98 11.24
C LEU A 72 8.78 -1.28 10.35
N ALA A 73 8.32 -2.54 10.34
CA ALA A 73 7.12 -2.95 9.62
C ALA A 73 5.89 -2.64 10.46
N CYS A 74 5.02 -1.77 9.95
CA CYS A 74 3.84 -1.27 10.64
C CYS A 74 2.57 -1.63 9.88
N ASP A 75 1.67 -2.37 10.53
CA ASP A 75 0.38 -2.74 9.94
C ASP A 75 -0.71 -2.83 11.01
N LEU A 76 -1.95 -2.62 10.60
CA LEU A 76 -3.11 -2.69 11.47
C LEU A 76 -3.37 -4.11 12.00
N PHE A 77 -2.94 -5.13 11.26
CA PHE A 77 -3.22 -6.54 11.48
C PHE A 77 -2.00 -7.34 11.97
N LEU A 78 -0.81 -6.76 11.90
CA LEU A 78 0.37 -7.37 12.47
C LEU A 78 0.27 -7.37 14.00
N ASP A 79 0.54 -8.52 14.60
CA ASP A 79 0.80 -8.63 16.01
C ASP A 79 2.00 -9.58 16.25
N GLU A 80 2.66 -9.41 17.39
CA GLU A 80 3.86 -10.16 17.75
C GLU A 80 3.64 -11.69 17.80
N SER A 81 2.39 -12.13 17.93
CA SER A 81 2.03 -13.56 17.94
C SER A 81 2.05 -14.19 16.54
N MET A 82 2.02 -13.39 15.50
CA MET A 82 2.09 -13.84 14.10
C MET A 82 3.53 -14.05 13.62
N SER A 83 4.51 -14.11 14.54
CA SER A 83 5.94 -14.14 14.29
C SER A 83 6.36 -15.17 13.21
N PRO A 84 6.45 -14.80 11.92
CA PRO A 84 7.38 -15.49 11.04
C PRO A 84 8.81 -15.14 11.49
N GLU A 85 9.79 -15.93 11.07
CA GLU A 85 11.19 -15.60 11.27
C GLU A 85 11.52 -14.37 10.40
N TYR A 86 11.38 -13.17 10.97
CA TYR A 86 11.80 -11.93 10.30
C TYR A 86 13.33 -11.81 10.37
N PRO A 87 13.97 -11.15 9.40
CA PRO A 87 15.37 -10.79 9.49
C PRO A 87 15.68 -9.96 10.75
N ASP A 88 16.90 -10.08 11.29
CA ASP A 88 17.32 -9.44 12.55
C ASP A 88 17.18 -7.90 12.55
N ASN A 89 17.22 -7.28 11.38
CA ASN A 89 17.05 -5.83 11.22
C ASN A 89 15.59 -5.39 11.11
N VAL A 90 14.63 -6.32 11.21
CA VAL A 90 13.19 -6.03 11.10
C VAL A 90 12.54 -6.09 12.48
N THR A 91 11.83 -5.05 12.84
CA THR A 91 10.91 -5.00 13.98
C THR A 91 9.49 -4.79 13.49
N ILE A 92 8.52 -5.25 14.28
CA ILE A 92 7.09 -5.14 13.94
C ILE A 92 6.41 -4.19 14.92
N ALA A 93 5.53 -3.35 14.40
CA ALA A 93 4.63 -2.54 15.19
C ALA A 93 3.21 -2.62 14.65
N ARG A 94 2.24 -2.57 15.55
CA ARG A 94 0.86 -2.37 15.16
C ARG A 94 0.59 -0.88 14.95
N GLY A 95 0.01 -0.51 13.80
CA GLY A 95 -0.38 0.87 13.53
C GLY A 95 -1.40 1.00 12.41
N ASP A 96 -2.15 2.09 12.45
CA ASP A 96 -3.12 2.48 11.41
C ASP A 96 -2.47 3.52 10.50
N ALA A 97 -2.41 3.27 9.20
CA ALA A 97 -1.88 4.21 8.22
C ALA A 97 -2.61 5.58 8.24
N LEU A 98 -3.85 5.61 8.75
CA LEU A 98 -4.61 6.84 8.92
C LEU A 98 -4.32 7.55 10.25
N ASP A 99 -3.55 6.92 11.16
CA ASP A 99 -3.24 7.46 12.49
C ASP A 99 -1.93 6.87 13.02
N LEU A 100 -0.81 7.23 12.37
CA LEU A 100 0.52 6.77 12.77
C LEU A 100 0.98 7.50 14.03
N HIS A 101 1.07 6.76 15.14
CA HIS A 101 1.46 7.31 16.44
C HIS A 101 2.89 7.87 16.43
N GLU A 102 3.13 8.90 17.25
CA GLU A 102 4.45 9.54 17.38
C GLU A 102 5.52 8.59 17.92
N GLU A 103 5.13 7.59 18.68
CA GLU A 103 6.00 6.55 19.24
C GLU A 103 6.74 5.73 18.17
N LEU A 104 6.21 5.67 16.94
CA LEU A 104 6.91 5.06 15.82
C LEU A 104 8.20 5.82 15.41
N GLY A 105 8.38 7.04 15.92
CA GLY A 105 9.55 7.86 15.60
C GLY A 105 9.53 8.46 14.21
N THR A 106 10.71 8.92 13.76
CA THR A 106 10.94 9.46 12.42
C THR A 106 11.96 8.62 11.67
N HIS A 107 11.88 8.61 10.33
CA HIS A 107 12.60 7.70 9.46
C HIS A 107 13.16 8.42 8.24
N ASP A 108 14.24 7.90 7.67
CA ASP A 108 14.84 8.41 6.43
C ASP A 108 13.92 8.15 5.24
N VAL A 109 13.23 7.00 5.27
CA VAL A 109 12.26 6.59 4.26
C VAL A 109 11.00 6.05 4.92
N VAL A 110 9.84 6.43 4.40
CA VAL A 110 8.57 5.74 4.62
C VAL A 110 8.18 5.06 3.31
N LEU A 111 7.87 3.77 3.36
CA LEU A 111 7.36 2.98 2.25
C LEU A 111 5.87 2.70 2.45
N GLU A 112 5.08 2.93 1.41
CA GLU A 112 3.68 2.53 1.32
C GLU A 112 3.46 1.75 0.02
N ALA A 113 3.42 0.41 0.12
CA ALA A 113 3.31 -0.47 -1.02
C ALA A 113 1.92 -1.09 -1.10
N PHE A 114 1.19 -0.84 -2.20
CA PHE A 114 -0.15 -1.37 -2.47
C PHE A 114 -1.18 -1.12 -1.35
N LEU A 115 -0.99 -0.04 -0.62
CA LEU A 115 -1.81 0.31 0.54
C LEU A 115 -3.05 1.14 0.15
N TYR A 116 -2.87 2.13 -0.73
CA TYR A 116 -3.85 3.20 -0.91
C TYR A 116 -5.19 2.73 -1.46
N HIS A 117 -5.20 1.75 -2.35
CA HIS A 117 -6.45 1.21 -2.88
C HIS A 117 -7.27 0.43 -1.85
N HIS A 118 -6.69 0.08 -0.70
CA HIS A 118 -7.36 -0.53 0.46
C HIS A 118 -7.88 0.49 1.47
N LEU A 119 -7.48 1.77 1.40
CA LEU A 119 -7.94 2.82 2.31
C LEU A 119 -9.36 3.31 1.95
N THR A 120 -10.28 2.37 1.85
CA THR A 120 -11.64 2.60 1.35
C THR A 120 -12.55 3.26 2.40
N GLY A 121 -13.28 4.29 1.97
CA GLY A 121 -14.35 4.94 2.74
C GLY A 121 -15.74 4.48 2.30
N ARG A 122 -16.78 5.12 2.80
CA ARG A 122 -18.16 4.86 2.38
C ARG A 122 -18.43 5.28 0.94
N ARG A 123 -17.81 6.39 0.51
CA ARG A 123 -17.86 6.95 -0.85
C ARG A 123 -16.47 6.96 -1.45
N ALA A 124 -16.37 7.05 -2.75
CA ALA A 124 -15.09 7.21 -3.42
C ALA A 124 -14.33 8.50 -2.99
N SER A 125 -15.07 9.58 -2.67
CA SER A 125 -14.49 10.80 -2.09
C SER A 125 -13.81 10.54 -0.74
N ASP A 126 -14.47 9.79 0.13
CA ASP A 126 -13.94 9.48 1.47
C ASP A 126 -12.64 8.65 1.35
N SER A 127 -12.58 7.75 0.35
CA SER A 127 -11.36 6.99 0.06
C SER A 127 -10.21 7.89 -0.39
N VAL A 128 -10.50 8.90 -1.22
CA VAL A 128 -9.49 9.90 -1.63
C VAL A 128 -9.01 10.72 -0.44
N ASP A 129 -9.91 11.08 0.48
CA ASP A 129 -9.55 11.81 1.70
C ASP A 129 -8.73 10.95 2.66
N ASN A 130 -9.03 9.66 2.77
CA ASN A 130 -8.21 8.69 3.51
C ASN A 130 -6.79 8.61 2.94
N ILE A 131 -6.63 8.52 1.61
CA ILE A 131 -5.31 8.51 0.97
C ILE A 131 -4.55 9.81 1.26
N ARG A 132 -5.21 10.97 1.16
CA ARG A 132 -4.59 12.26 1.52
C ARG A 132 -4.13 12.28 2.97
N ARG A 133 -4.93 11.72 3.88
CA ARG A 133 -4.60 11.60 5.29
C ARG A 133 -3.41 10.67 5.52
N ALA A 134 -3.36 9.49 4.88
CA ALA A 134 -2.24 8.56 4.98
C ALA A 134 -0.92 9.21 4.52
N ILE A 135 -0.92 9.92 3.38
CA ILE A 135 0.23 10.69 2.91
C ILE A 135 0.67 11.72 3.97
N GLY A 136 -0.28 12.39 4.64
CA GLY A 136 0.02 13.33 5.74
C GLY A 136 0.63 12.66 6.96
N GLN A 137 0.14 11.48 7.32
CA GLN A 137 0.70 10.66 8.40
C GLN A 137 2.14 10.20 8.06
N ALA A 138 2.34 9.67 6.86
CA ALA A 138 3.66 9.29 6.36
C ALA A 138 4.64 10.47 6.39
N LYS A 139 4.21 11.65 5.90
CA LYS A 139 5.02 12.89 5.97
C LYS A 139 5.40 13.23 7.42
N GLY A 140 4.49 13.03 8.38
CA GLY A 140 4.74 13.26 9.81
C GLY A 140 5.84 12.35 10.36
N ARG A 141 6.01 11.16 9.79
CA ARG A 141 7.03 10.16 10.20
C ARG A 141 8.33 10.26 9.42
N LEU A 142 8.47 11.19 8.47
CA LEU A 142 9.71 11.46 7.76
C LEU A 142 10.59 12.46 8.51
N GLU A 143 11.89 12.21 8.53
CA GLU A 143 12.90 13.21 8.88
C GLU A 143 12.88 14.40 7.91
N PRO A 144 13.41 15.59 8.28
CA PRO A 144 13.67 16.64 7.31
C PRO A 144 14.52 16.11 6.15
N GLY A 145 14.11 16.33 4.91
CA GLY A 145 14.76 15.77 3.72
C GLY A 145 14.54 14.28 3.47
N GLY A 146 13.78 13.59 4.34
CA GLY A 146 13.40 12.19 4.16
C GLY A 146 12.45 11.97 2.97
N ARG A 147 12.28 10.72 2.54
CA ARG A 147 11.56 10.34 1.32
C ARG A 147 10.38 9.44 1.60
N LEU A 148 9.24 9.75 0.99
CA LEU A 148 8.11 8.83 0.84
C LEU A 148 8.28 8.04 -0.46
N VAL A 149 8.32 6.72 -0.36
CA VAL A 149 8.31 5.80 -1.50
C VAL A 149 6.93 5.14 -1.57
N VAL A 150 6.24 5.31 -2.68
CA VAL A 150 4.92 4.75 -2.91
C VAL A 150 4.98 3.79 -4.08
N VAL A 151 4.48 2.58 -3.89
CA VAL A 151 4.18 1.65 -4.98
C VAL A 151 2.70 1.41 -5.03
N GLU A 152 2.06 1.72 -6.15
CA GLU A 152 0.61 1.60 -6.21
C GLU A 152 0.11 1.13 -7.58
N SER A 153 -0.99 0.42 -7.53
CA SER A 153 -1.73 -0.03 -8.71
C SER A 153 -2.69 1.07 -9.16
N CYS A 154 -2.53 1.56 -10.38
CA CYS A 154 -3.32 2.66 -10.93
C CYS A 154 -4.07 2.23 -12.19
N ILE A 155 -5.21 2.87 -12.45
CA ILE A 155 -6.00 2.69 -13.67
C ILE A 155 -5.83 3.86 -14.64
N PRO A 156 -6.12 3.67 -15.95
CA PRO A 156 -6.24 4.77 -16.88
C PRO A 156 -7.27 5.81 -16.44
N ALA A 157 -6.96 7.09 -16.61
CA ALA A 157 -7.85 8.19 -16.19
C ALA A 157 -9.26 8.10 -16.81
N ALA A 158 -9.37 7.58 -18.03
CA ALA A 158 -10.65 7.41 -18.71
C ALA A 158 -11.58 6.38 -18.03
N LEU A 159 -11.03 5.44 -17.24
CA LEU A 159 -11.81 4.43 -16.50
C LEU A 159 -12.25 4.92 -15.11
N TYR A 160 -11.65 5.99 -14.60
CA TYR A 160 -11.93 6.46 -13.24
C TYR A 160 -13.38 6.90 -13.00
N PRO A 161 -14.07 7.58 -13.94
CA PRO A 161 -15.50 7.88 -13.77
C PRO A 161 -16.35 6.61 -13.61
N LEU A 162 -16.03 5.54 -14.36
CA LEU A 162 -16.69 4.25 -14.24
C LEU A 162 -16.37 3.58 -12.89
N GLU A 163 -15.11 3.57 -12.47
CA GLU A 163 -14.66 3.08 -11.15
C GLU A 163 -15.46 3.74 -10.02
N ARG A 164 -15.59 5.07 -10.06
CA ARG A 164 -16.38 5.83 -9.08
C ARG A 164 -17.86 5.49 -9.11
N ALA A 165 -18.45 5.32 -10.29
CA ALA A 165 -19.86 5.00 -10.45
C ALA A 165 -20.17 3.58 -9.96
N LEU A 166 -19.26 2.64 -10.18
CA LEU A 166 -19.39 1.25 -9.75
C LEU A 166 -18.96 1.02 -8.28
N TYR A 167 -18.34 1.99 -7.65
CA TYR A 167 -17.81 1.84 -6.29
C TYR A 167 -18.87 1.42 -5.26
N PRO A 168 -20.07 2.06 -5.17
CA PRO A 168 -21.11 1.63 -4.21
C PRO A 168 -21.62 0.22 -4.46
N PRO A 169 -21.98 -0.21 -5.68
CA PRO A 169 -22.40 -1.59 -5.92
C PRO A 169 -21.28 -2.60 -5.71
N LEU A 170 -20.01 -2.26 -6.01
CA LEU A 170 -18.88 -3.14 -5.73
C LEU A 170 -18.64 -3.31 -4.23
N GLN A 171 -18.82 -2.27 -3.43
CA GLN A 171 -18.78 -2.39 -1.96
C GLN A 171 -19.89 -3.33 -1.45
N LEU A 172 -21.09 -3.25 -2.02
CA LEU A 172 -22.17 -4.16 -1.66
C LEU A 172 -21.85 -5.61 -2.09
N LEU A 173 -21.33 -5.79 -3.30
CA LEU A 173 -20.96 -7.10 -3.83
C LEU A 173 -19.76 -7.71 -3.05
N ALA A 174 -18.80 -6.90 -2.65
CA ALA A 174 -17.71 -7.33 -1.79
C ALA A 174 -18.19 -7.80 -0.40
N ARG A 175 -19.41 -7.45 0.03
CA ARG A 175 -20.05 -8.04 1.22
C ARG A 175 -20.48 -9.48 1.02
N THR A 176 -20.56 -9.94 -0.20
CA THR A 176 -20.79 -11.34 -0.55
C THR A 176 -19.46 -12.04 -0.80
N ARG A 177 -19.44 -13.38 -0.79
CA ARG A 177 -18.23 -14.14 -1.16
C ARG A 177 -18.04 -14.29 -2.68
N LEU A 178 -18.87 -13.65 -3.49
CA LEU A 178 -18.86 -13.75 -4.96
C LEU A 178 -17.55 -13.24 -5.59
N LEU A 179 -16.85 -12.29 -4.95
CA LEU A 179 -15.56 -11.78 -5.39
C LEU A 179 -14.36 -12.51 -4.75
N GLY A 180 -14.52 -13.77 -4.37
CA GLY A 180 -13.42 -14.56 -3.79
C GLY A 180 -12.97 -14.10 -2.40
N GLY A 181 -13.74 -13.23 -1.74
CA GLY A 181 -13.40 -12.65 -0.43
C GLY A 181 -12.48 -11.44 -0.50
N HIS A 182 -12.08 -11.00 -1.71
CA HIS A 182 -11.29 -9.77 -1.86
C HIS A 182 -12.11 -8.56 -1.38
N PRO A 183 -11.54 -7.69 -0.52
CA PRO A 183 -12.22 -6.47 -0.08
C PRO A 183 -12.48 -5.53 -1.27
N ALA A 184 -13.46 -4.64 -1.14
CA ALA A 184 -13.64 -3.59 -2.12
C ALA A 184 -12.42 -2.65 -2.10
N THR A 185 -11.93 -2.31 -3.28
CA THR A 185 -10.82 -1.38 -3.48
C THR A 185 -11.27 -0.20 -4.31
N LEU A 186 -10.53 0.91 -4.26
CA LEU A 186 -10.69 2.03 -5.16
C LEU A 186 -9.36 2.29 -5.86
N GLN A 187 -9.31 2.07 -7.16
CA GLN A 187 -8.12 2.30 -7.97
C GLN A 187 -8.10 3.76 -8.44
N LEU A 188 -7.00 4.48 -8.18
CA LEU A 188 -6.84 5.86 -8.64
C LEU A 188 -6.08 5.94 -9.97
N PRO A 189 -6.35 6.96 -10.81
CA PRO A 189 -5.44 7.32 -11.89
C PRO A 189 -4.12 7.86 -11.32
N ILE A 190 -3.01 7.55 -11.97
CA ILE A 190 -1.69 8.03 -11.55
C ILE A 190 -1.62 9.56 -11.43
N ALA A 191 -2.30 10.30 -12.32
CA ALA A 191 -2.34 11.77 -12.27
C ALA A 191 -3.00 12.29 -10.99
N LEU A 192 -4.07 11.63 -10.51
CA LEU A 192 -4.73 11.99 -9.26
C LEU A 192 -3.83 11.66 -8.06
N LEU A 193 -3.25 10.46 -8.02
CA LEU A 193 -2.34 10.05 -6.95
C LEU A 193 -1.14 11.00 -6.84
N ARG A 194 -0.50 11.33 -7.97
CA ARG A 194 0.61 12.32 -8.00
C ARG A 194 0.17 13.69 -7.46
N ARG A 195 -1.03 14.14 -7.80
CA ARG A 195 -1.56 15.41 -7.28
C ARG A 195 -1.70 15.36 -5.75
N LEU A 196 -2.27 14.28 -5.20
CA LEU A 196 -2.43 14.13 -3.74
C LEU A 196 -1.08 14.15 -3.01
N ILE A 197 -0.07 13.48 -3.57
CA ILE A 197 1.29 13.49 -3.01
C ILE A 197 1.90 14.89 -3.13
N ALA A 198 1.74 15.55 -4.29
CA ALA A 198 2.31 16.88 -4.54
C ALA A 198 1.68 18.00 -3.69
N GLU A 199 0.49 17.79 -3.12
CA GLU A 199 -0.13 18.70 -2.13
C GLU A 199 0.72 18.80 -0.85
N GLN A 200 1.58 17.82 -0.55
CA GLN A 200 2.27 17.70 0.73
C GLN A 200 3.79 17.51 0.64
N LEU A 201 4.28 16.94 -0.46
CA LEU A 201 5.67 16.53 -0.67
C LEU A 201 6.11 16.92 -2.09
N THR A 202 7.42 17.03 -2.31
CA THR A 202 7.98 17.28 -3.65
C THR A 202 8.26 15.96 -4.36
N ILE A 203 7.57 15.70 -5.48
CA ILE A 203 7.80 14.48 -6.27
C ILE A 203 9.13 14.60 -7.02
N GLU A 204 10.05 13.66 -6.75
CA GLU A 204 11.36 13.57 -7.42
C GLU A 204 11.33 12.56 -8.57
N LYS A 205 10.57 11.47 -8.41
CA LYS A 205 10.50 10.39 -9.38
C LYS A 205 9.09 9.86 -9.49
N SER A 206 8.66 9.54 -10.69
CA SER A 206 7.40 8.83 -10.93
C SER A 206 7.54 7.98 -12.18
N VAL A 207 7.62 6.67 -12.00
CA VAL A 207 7.86 5.72 -13.08
C VAL A 207 6.83 4.60 -13.06
N ARG A 208 6.55 4.05 -14.24
CA ARG A 208 5.74 2.85 -14.37
C ARG A 208 6.64 1.62 -14.25
N ILE A 209 6.22 0.65 -13.42
CA ILE A 209 6.89 -0.65 -13.31
C ILE A 209 6.28 -1.59 -14.37
N PRO A 210 7.08 -2.20 -15.27
CA PRO A 210 6.58 -3.20 -16.19
C PRO A 210 6.15 -4.47 -15.44
N LEU A 211 4.89 -4.89 -15.62
CA LEU A 211 4.32 -6.03 -14.88
C LEU A 211 4.68 -7.42 -15.43
N GLY A 212 5.38 -7.50 -16.59
CA GLY A 212 5.67 -8.78 -17.23
C GLY A 212 4.44 -9.40 -17.90
N ARG A 213 4.30 -10.73 -17.86
CA ARG A 213 3.22 -11.48 -18.52
C ARG A 213 2.01 -11.70 -17.63
N TRP A 214 2.23 -11.88 -16.32
CA TRP A 214 1.20 -12.24 -15.36
C TRP A 214 1.21 -11.30 -14.16
N VAL A 215 0.01 -10.97 -13.69
CA VAL A 215 -0.22 -10.17 -12.49
C VAL A 215 -1.16 -10.90 -11.55
N THR A 216 -1.17 -10.55 -10.29
CA THR A 216 -2.24 -10.96 -9.36
C THR A 216 -3.42 -10.02 -9.51
N GLN A 217 -4.60 -10.57 -9.82
CA GLN A 217 -5.85 -9.82 -9.80
C GLN A 217 -6.91 -10.64 -9.04
N PHE A 218 -7.53 -10.03 -8.04
CA PHE A 218 -8.46 -10.72 -7.12
C PHE A 218 -7.87 -12.02 -6.51
N GLY A 219 -6.57 -11.99 -6.17
CA GLY A 219 -5.87 -13.13 -5.58
C GLY A 219 -5.55 -14.28 -6.57
N ARG A 220 -5.72 -14.06 -7.89
CA ARG A 220 -5.46 -15.07 -8.94
C ARG A 220 -4.50 -14.55 -10.01
N PRO A 221 -3.67 -15.42 -10.62
CA PRO A 221 -2.88 -15.06 -11.80
C PRO A 221 -3.78 -14.63 -12.96
N PHE A 222 -3.48 -13.47 -13.55
CA PHE A 222 -4.22 -12.88 -14.66
C PHE A 222 -3.24 -12.33 -15.71
N PRO A 223 -3.52 -12.45 -17.03
CA PRO A 223 -2.65 -11.93 -18.07
C PRO A 223 -2.50 -10.40 -17.98
N ALA A 224 -1.28 -9.91 -17.83
CA ALA A 224 -0.99 -8.47 -17.67
C ALA A 224 -1.47 -7.62 -18.87
N ALA A 225 -1.52 -8.22 -20.05
CA ALA A 225 -2.00 -7.55 -21.26
C ALA A 225 -3.51 -7.22 -21.23
N LEU A 226 -4.30 -7.98 -20.45
CA LEU A 226 -5.75 -7.83 -20.37
C LEU A 226 -6.20 -6.98 -19.18
N THR A 227 -5.30 -6.68 -18.23
CA THR A 227 -5.64 -5.81 -17.10
C THR A 227 -5.44 -4.34 -17.46
N PRO A 228 -6.38 -3.44 -17.10
CA PRO A 228 -6.16 -2.01 -17.21
C PRO A 228 -5.22 -1.46 -16.12
N VAL A 229 -4.99 -2.24 -15.06
CA VAL A 229 -4.16 -1.83 -13.92
C VAL A 229 -2.69 -1.73 -14.30
N ARG A 230 -2.01 -0.72 -13.78
CA ARG A 230 -0.58 -0.45 -13.99
C ARG A 230 0.07 -0.17 -12.64
N ALA A 231 1.20 -0.82 -12.36
CA ALA A 231 2.01 -0.50 -11.18
C ALA A 231 2.87 0.74 -11.45
N HIS A 232 2.90 1.63 -10.46
CA HIS A 232 3.71 2.85 -10.49
C HIS A 232 4.52 2.94 -9.20
N LEU A 233 5.76 3.39 -9.33
CA LEU A 233 6.63 3.77 -8.23
C LEU A 233 6.77 5.30 -8.25
N ILE A 234 6.51 5.93 -7.11
CA ILE A 234 6.64 7.36 -6.90
C ILE A 234 7.59 7.58 -5.72
N VAL A 235 8.53 8.48 -5.88
CA VAL A 235 9.40 8.96 -4.80
C VAL A 235 9.14 10.44 -4.60
N ALA A 236 8.84 10.82 -3.38
CA ALA A 236 8.58 12.20 -3.02
C ALA A 236 9.36 12.56 -1.74
N ARG A 237 9.90 13.79 -1.70
CA ARG A 237 10.76 14.27 -0.63
C ARG A 237 10.01 15.26 0.27
N LYS A 238 10.23 15.14 1.58
CA LYS A 238 9.86 16.16 2.56
C LYS A 238 10.87 17.32 2.49
N ALA A 239 10.38 18.54 2.50
CA ALA A 239 11.25 19.72 2.61
C ALA A 239 12.13 19.63 3.86
N SER A 240 13.35 20.17 3.76
CA SER A 240 14.30 20.29 4.86
C SER A 240 13.84 21.29 5.90
#